data_8e377470e80ca022be350b9c219c291d
#
_entry.id   8e377470e80ca022be350b9c219c291d
#
_cell.length_a   1.000
_cell.length_b   1.000
_cell.length_c   1.000
_cell.angle_alpha   90.00
_cell.angle_beta   90.00
_cell.angle_gamma   90.00
#
_symmetry.space_group_name_H-M   'P 1'
#
loop_
_entity.id
_entity.type
_entity.pdbx_description
1 polymer ?
#
loop_
_entity_poly.entity_id
_entity_poly.type
_entity_poly.pdbx_seq_one_letter_code
_entity_poly.pdbx_strand_id
1 'polypeptide(L)'
;MAVKRNKVEFESNGIKLAGLLESSDSDAVRAYALFAHCFTCSKDIAAASRISRALVALGYTVLRFDFTGLGNSDGDFSNTNFSSNVEDLVAAADFLRSEFQAPQLLIGHSLGGAAVLKAAQSIDEVTAIATIGAPFDAQHVSKQLGSDLEKISIEGEAEVDLAGRKFKIKKQFVDDIRSQNNDHIAKLRRALLILHSPVDATVNIAEAEKLYVEAKHPKSFISLDKADHLLSQREDSEYVAACISAWARRFLPDASVIAQSESKLSKGHVKIDERNKHFARDVQTDNHIWIADEPISVGGHDLGPDPYEHLLAGLGACISMTLRMYANHKNLALDDIEVQLNHQRSHAEDCEDCESKSKFVDVIERNITLKGDLTDAQRKRLMEIADRCPVHLTMENNPKIVTKEV
;
A
#
# COMPACT_ATOMS: atom_id res chain seq x y z
N MET A 1 -6.28 -9.77 -6.24
CA MET A 1 -4.87 -9.78 -5.77
C MET A 1 -4.81 -10.61 -4.50
N ALA A 2 -3.85 -11.53 -4.41
CA ALA A 2 -3.64 -12.28 -3.19
C ALA A 2 -3.06 -11.34 -2.10
N VAL A 3 -3.47 -11.53 -0.86
CA VAL A 3 -2.95 -10.76 0.28
C VAL A 3 -1.88 -11.58 0.97
N LYS A 4 -0.65 -11.11 0.92
CA LYS A 4 0.47 -11.66 1.68
C LYS A 4 0.31 -11.29 3.17
N ARG A 5 0.53 -12.24 4.07
CA ARG A 5 0.36 -12.06 5.51
C ARG A 5 1.59 -12.56 6.23
N ASN A 6 2.38 -11.64 6.72
CA ASN A 6 3.60 -11.93 7.47
C ASN A 6 3.36 -11.65 8.95
N LYS A 7 3.46 -12.68 9.80
CA LYS A 7 3.53 -12.49 11.23
C LYS A 7 4.88 -11.86 11.56
N VAL A 8 4.84 -10.80 12.34
CA VAL A 8 6.04 -10.06 12.76
C VAL A 8 6.04 -9.91 14.29
N GLU A 9 7.21 -9.78 14.87
CA GLU A 9 7.41 -9.49 16.28
C GLU A 9 8.40 -8.33 16.40
N PHE A 10 8.16 -7.44 17.34
CA PHE A 10 9.04 -6.32 17.65
C PHE A 10 8.97 -5.98 19.14
N GLU A 11 9.90 -5.20 19.63
CA GLU A 11 9.97 -4.86 21.05
C GLU A 11 9.47 -3.44 21.33
N SER A 12 8.73 -3.30 22.43
CA SER A 12 8.36 -2.03 23.05
C SER A 12 8.70 -2.10 24.52
N ASN A 13 9.63 -1.27 24.98
CA ASN A 13 10.08 -1.22 26.38
C ASN A 13 10.49 -2.59 26.96
N GLY A 14 11.15 -3.45 26.17
CA GLY A 14 11.56 -4.80 26.54
C GLY A 14 10.43 -5.83 26.55
N ILE A 15 9.25 -5.48 26.06
CA ILE A 15 8.10 -6.38 25.91
C ILE A 15 7.95 -6.71 24.42
N LYS A 16 7.79 -7.98 24.09
CA LYS A 16 7.59 -8.45 22.72
C LYS A 16 6.13 -8.27 22.31
N LEU A 17 5.93 -7.55 21.22
CA LEU A 17 4.63 -7.30 20.60
C LEU A 17 4.45 -8.14 19.35
N ALA A 18 3.23 -8.66 19.17
CA ALA A 18 2.85 -9.50 18.05
C ALA A 18 2.08 -8.67 16.99
N GLY A 19 2.63 -8.61 15.80
CA GLY A 19 2.06 -7.91 14.65
C GLY A 19 1.69 -8.82 13.48
N LEU A 20 0.91 -8.27 12.57
CA LEU A 20 0.60 -8.84 11.27
C LEU A 20 0.79 -7.77 10.20
N LEU A 21 1.79 -7.95 9.36
CA LEU A 21 2.05 -7.12 8.20
C LEU A 21 1.31 -7.72 7.00
N GLU A 22 0.35 -6.99 6.47
CA GLU A 22 -0.41 -7.37 5.28
C GLU A 22 -0.01 -6.49 4.10
N SER A 23 0.32 -7.12 2.97
CA SER A 23 0.71 -6.45 1.72
C SER A 23 0.05 -7.12 0.52
N SER A 24 0.01 -6.45 -0.63
CA SER A 24 -0.33 -7.09 -1.89
C SER A 24 0.87 -7.84 -2.45
N ASP A 25 0.62 -8.80 -3.36
CA ASP A 25 1.70 -9.40 -4.16
C ASP A 25 2.30 -8.40 -5.18
N SER A 26 1.69 -7.24 -5.34
CA SER A 26 2.17 -6.16 -6.19
C SER A 26 3.19 -5.30 -5.44
N ASP A 27 4.34 -5.10 -6.03
CA ASP A 27 5.44 -4.33 -5.43
C ASP A 27 5.28 -2.81 -5.50
N ALA A 28 4.22 -2.32 -6.15
CA ALA A 28 3.87 -0.91 -6.11
C ALA A 28 3.18 -0.57 -4.78
N VAL A 29 3.95 -0.48 -3.70
CA VAL A 29 3.44 -0.02 -2.41
C VAL A 29 3.16 1.48 -2.47
N ARG A 30 1.91 1.87 -2.27
CA ARG A 30 1.50 3.27 -2.23
C ARG A 30 2.01 3.99 -1.00
N ALA A 31 1.84 3.36 0.15
CA ALA A 31 2.32 3.83 1.45
C ALA A 31 2.24 2.71 2.49
N TYR A 32 3.05 2.83 3.52
CA TYR A 32 2.91 2.03 4.73
C TYR A 32 1.90 2.67 5.67
N ALA A 33 0.99 1.87 6.21
CA ALA A 33 -0.01 2.28 7.17
C ALA A 33 0.14 1.48 8.47
N LEU A 34 -0.03 2.16 9.61
CA LEU A 34 -0.08 1.54 10.93
C LEU A 34 -1.52 1.64 11.46
N PHE A 35 -2.10 0.51 11.87
CA PHE A 35 -3.47 0.43 12.37
C PHE A 35 -3.50 0.12 13.87
N ALA A 36 -4.06 1.04 14.66
CA ALA A 36 -4.32 0.93 16.09
C ALA A 36 -5.76 0.48 16.34
N HIS A 37 -5.94 -0.68 16.95
CA HIS A 37 -7.26 -1.20 17.31
C HIS A 37 -7.85 -0.54 18.56
N CYS A 38 -9.13 -0.82 18.86
CA CYS A 38 -9.85 -0.30 20.01
C CYS A 38 -9.32 -0.85 21.34
N PHE A 39 -9.68 -0.16 22.45
CA PHE A 39 -9.37 -0.57 23.82
C PHE A 39 -9.89 -1.97 24.09
N THR A 40 -9.08 -2.83 24.70
CA THR A 40 -9.42 -4.23 25.01
C THR A 40 -9.67 -5.17 23.82
N CYS A 41 -9.50 -4.70 22.60
CA CYS A 41 -9.61 -5.51 21.38
C CYS A 41 -8.30 -6.25 21.07
N SER A 42 -8.21 -6.84 19.89
CA SER A 42 -6.97 -7.36 19.32
C SER A 42 -6.84 -6.92 17.85
N LYS A 43 -5.64 -7.09 17.30
CA LYS A 43 -5.39 -6.83 15.86
C LYS A 43 -6.32 -7.62 14.92
N ASP A 44 -6.96 -8.68 15.40
CA ASP A 44 -7.75 -9.61 14.60
C ASP A 44 -9.28 -9.33 14.65
N ILE A 45 -9.71 -8.21 15.25
CA ILE A 45 -11.13 -7.81 15.17
C ILE A 45 -11.57 -7.63 13.72
N ALA A 46 -12.85 -7.92 13.47
CA ALA A 46 -13.40 -7.94 12.12
C ALA A 46 -13.16 -6.62 11.35
N ALA A 47 -13.42 -5.48 11.98
CA ALA A 47 -13.22 -4.17 11.39
C ALA A 47 -11.74 -3.94 10.98
N ALA A 48 -10.79 -4.10 11.91
CA ALA A 48 -9.36 -3.91 11.62
C ALA A 48 -8.89 -4.83 10.48
N SER A 49 -9.30 -6.09 10.52
CA SER A 49 -8.95 -7.09 9.52
C SER A 49 -9.55 -6.80 8.13
N ARG A 50 -10.81 -6.32 8.07
CA ARG A 50 -11.48 -5.98 6.80
C ARG A 50 -10.92 -4.70 6.20
N ILE A 51 -10.76 -3.65 7.02
CA ILE A 51 -10.19 -2.37 6.57
C ILE A 51 -8.77 -2.57 6.06
N SER A 52 -7.91 -3.30 6.81
CA SER A 52 -6.54 -3.57 6.39
C SER A 52 -6.48 -4.29 5.04
N ARG A 53 -7.27 -5.36 4.86
CA ARG A 53 -7.32 -6.09 3.58
C ARG A 53 -7.84 -5.25 2.43
N ALA A 54 -8.85 -4.41 2.66
CA ALA A 54 -9.36 -3.50 1.64
C ALA A 54 -8.31 -2.45 1.25
N LEU A 55 -7.56 -1.91 2.21
CA LEU A 55 -6.45 -1.00 1.94
C LEU A 55 -5.30 -1.69 1.18
N VAL A 56 -4.99 -2.94 1.52
CA VAL A 56 -3.99 -3.74 0.79
C VAL A 56 -4.41 -3.92 -0.68
N ALA A 57 -5.68 -4.20 -0.95
CA ALA A 57 -6.21 -4.27 -2.32
C ALA A 57 -6.10 -2.91 -3.07
N LEU A 58 -6.00 -1.80 -2.34
CA LEU A 58 -5.80 -0.44 -2.86
C LEU A 58 -4.32 -0.02 -2.91
N GLY A 59 -3.39 -0.95 -2.65
CA GLY A 59 -1.95 -0.76 -2.79
C GLY A 59 -1.22 -0.31 -1.53
N TYR A 60 -1.82 -0.39 -0.35
CA TYR A 60 -1.14 -0.10 0.91
C TYR A 60 -0.48 -1.35 1.49
N THR A 61 0.60 -1.17 2.24
CA THR A 61 1.10 -2.18 3.17
C THR A 61 0.64 -1.78 4.57
N VAL A 62 -0.05 -2.65 5.30
CA VAL A 62 -0.68 -2.33 6.58
C VAL A 62 -0.11 -3.21 7.68
N LEU A 63 0.50 -2.58 8.70
CA LEU A 63 0.84 -3.23 9.96
C LEU A 63 -0.30 -3.00 10.95
N ARG A 64 -0.81 -4.08 11.52
CA ARG A 64 -1.65 -4.08 12.71
C ARG A 64 -1.02 -4.99 13.76
N PHE A 65 -1.07 -4.60 15.01
CA PHE A 65 -0.43 -5.33 16.10
C PHE A 65 -1.31 -5.34 17.35
N ASP A 66 -1.04 -6.23 18.26
CA ASP A 66 -1.67 -6.26 19.58
C ASP A 66 -0.87 -5.38 20.55
N PHE A 67 -1.53 -4.47 21.25
CA PHE A 67 -0.90 -3.69 22.31
C PHE A 67 -0.41 -4.60 23.45
N THR A 68 0.52 -4.11 24.26
CA THR A 68 1.06 -4.82 25.43
C THR A 68 -0.04 -5.45 26.28
N GLY A 69 0.10 -6.75 26.56
CA GLY A 69 -0.86 -7.52 27.37
C GLY A 69 -2.17 -7.86 26.69
N LEU A 70 -2.31 -7.61 25.38
CA LEU A 70 -3.48 -7.97 24.59
C LEU A 70 -3.13 -8.98 23.48
N GLY A 71 -4.11 -9.77 23.07
CA GLY A 71 -4.02 -10.70 21.94
C GLY A 71 -2.86 -11.69 22.08
N ASN A 72 -1.87 -11.59 21.21
CA ASN A 72 -0.67 -12.43 21.17
C ASN A 72 0.60 -11.70 21.66
N SER A 73 0.49 -10.44 22.09
CA SER A 73 1.60 -9.68 22.65
C SER A 73 1.86 -10.11 24.10
N ASP A 74 3.12 -10.07 24.47
CA ASP A 74 3.55 -10.34 25.84
C ASP A 74 3.14 -9.20 26.80
N GLY A 75 3.42 -9.39 28.08
CA GLY A 75 3.12 -8.42 29.14
C GLY A 75 1.79 -8.68 29.83
N ASP A 76 1.48 -7.81 30.79
CA ASP A 76 0.23 -7.85 31.56
C ASP A 76 -0.55 -6.55 31.32
N PHE A 77 -1.74 -6.66 30.73
CA PHE A 77 -2.63 -5.53 30.47
C PHE A 77 -2.88 -4.66 31.69
N SER A 78 -2.94 -5.25 32.88
CA SER A 78 -3.14 -4.50 34.14
C SER A 78 -2.01 -3.50 34.45
N ASN A 79 -0.83 -3.69 33.86
CA ASN A 79 0.32 -2.79 34.01
C ASN A 79 0.43 -1.74 32.90
N THR A 80 -0.50 -1.75 31.92
CA THR A 80 -0.53 -0.79 30.82
C THR A 80 -1.35 0.44 31.16
N ASN A 81 -1.16 1.50 30.39
CA ASN A 81 -1.93 2.73 30.44
C ASN A 81 -2.00 3.37 29.03
N PHE A 82 -2.63 4.51 28.89
CA PHE A 82 -2.75 5.19 27.59
C PHE A 82 -1.37 5.63 27.05
N SER A 83 -0.49 6.11 27.93
CA SER A 83 0.87 6.52 27.55
C SER A 83 1.69 5.33 27.02
N SER A 84 1.62 4.16 27.67
CA SER A 84 2.30 2.97 27.18
C SER A 84 1.76 2.47 25.82
N ASN A 85 0.45 2.63 25.57
CA ASN A 85 -0.12 2.32 24.26
C ASN A 85 0.40 3.28 23.15
N VAL A 86 0.66 4.54 23.49
CA VAL A 86 1.32 5.49 22.58
C VAL A 86 2.76 5.07 22.30
N GLU A 87 3.50 4.61 23.31
CA GLU A 87 4.87 4.08 23.16
C GLU A 87 4.89 2.82 22.28
N ASP A 88 3.93 1.91 22.45
CA ASP A 88 3.78 0.73 21.57
C ASP A 88 3.57 1.12 20.11
N LEU A 89 2.81 2.18 19.84
CA LEU A 89 2.62 2.71 18.47
C LEU A 89 3.91 3.29 17.89
N VAL A 90 4.70 4.00 18.70
CA VAL A 90 6.00 4.53 18.28
C VAL A 90 6.95 3.39 17.97
N ALA A 91 7.02 2.37 18.85
CA ALA A 91 7.83 1.17 18.62
C ALA A 91 7.43 0.41 17.34
N ALA A 92 6.12 0.32 17.04
CA ALA A 92 5.63 -0.26 15.78
C ALA A 92 6.05 0.56 14.56
N ALA A 93 6.09 1.88 14.67
CA ALA A 93 6.57 2.76 13.60
C ALA A 93 8.09 2.63 13.41
N ASP A 94 8.86 2.51 14.51
CA ASP A 94 10.31 2.29 14.46
C ASP A 94 10.65 0.93 13.85
N PHE A 95 9.88 -0.10 14.17
CA PHE A 95 10.01 -1.42 13.54
C PHE A 95 9.77 -1.32 12.01
N LEU A 96 8.70 -0.65 11.59
CA LEU A 96 8.45 -0.44 10.16
C LEU A 96 9.58 0.34 9.50
N ARG A 97 10.15 1.36 10.17
CA ARG A 97 11.24 2.19 9.66
C ARG A 97 12.52 1.38 9.48
N SER A 98 12.84 0.47 10.42
CA SER A 98 14.07 -0.33 10.40
C SER A 98 14.01 -1.49 9.40
N GLU A 99 12.87 -2.18 9.33
CA GLU A 99 12.76 -3.43 8.55
C GLU A 99 12.13 -3.23 7.17
N PHE A 100 11.40 -2.13 6.96
CA PHE A 100 10.64 -1.85 5.74
C PHE A 100 10.69 -0.37 5.37
N GLN A 101 9.63 0.36 5.66
CA GLN A 101 9.49 1.80 5.47
C GLN A 101 8.61 2.39 6.57
N ALA A 102 9.00 3.55 7.10
CA ALA A 102 8.22 4.27 8.11
C ALA A 102 6.78 4.52 7.65
N PRO A 103 5.79 4.45 8.57
CA PRO A 103 4.40 4.65 8.19
C PRO A 103 4.12 6.11 7.84
N GLN A 104 3.48 6.34 6.71
CA GLN A 104 3.00 7.66 6.29
C GLN A 104 1.54 7.89 6.66
N LEU A 105 0.80 6.82 6.94
CA LEU A 105 -0.61 6.84 7.32
C LEU A 105 -0.81 6.13 8.66
N LEU A 106 -1.39 6.84 9.63
CA LEU A 106 -1.89 6.24 10.86
C LEU A 106 -3.41 6.08 10.79
N ILE A 107 -3.91 4.95 11.24
CA ILE A 107 -5.35 4.65 11.32
C ILE A 107 -5.64 4.20 12.74
N GLY A 108 -6.59 4.84 13.40
CA GLY A 108 -6.96 4.47 14.77
C GLY A 108 -8.45 4.31 14.94
N HIS A 109 -8.88 3.20 15.54
CA HIS A 109 -10.27 2.91 15.85
C HIS A 109 -10.53 3.10 17.35
N SER A 110 -11.59 3.84 17.69
CA SER A 110 -12.01 4.09 19.08
C SER A 110 -10.85 4.73 19.88
N LEU A 111 -10.47 4.21 21.04
CA LEU A 111 -9.33 4.70 21.82
C LEU A 111 -8.01 4.65 21.04
N GLY A 112 -7.84 3.67 20.13
CA GLY A 112 -6.72 3.65 19.19
C GLY A 112 -6.65 4.91 18.32
N GLY A 113 -7.80 5.55 18.04
CA GLY A 113 -7.86 6.84 17.35
C GLY A 113 -7.26 7.98 18.17
N ALA A 114 -7.56 8.06 19.47
CA ALA A 114 -6.90 9.03 20.36
C ALA A 114 -5.40 8.74 20.49
N ALA A 115 -5.01 7.46 20.53
CA ALA A 115 -3.60 7.06 20.65
C ALA A 115 -2.78 7.42 19.40
N VAL A 116 -3.30 7.21 18.17
CA VAL A 116 -2.57 7.60 16.95
C VAL A 116 -2.43 9.11 16.80
N LEU A 117 -3.42 9.91 17.26
CA LEU A 117 -3.31 11.36 17.29
C LEU A 117 -2.16 11.84 18.19
N LYS A 118 -1.96 11.16 19.32
CA LYS A 118 -0.87 11.46 20.26
C LYS A 118 0.47 10.97 19.70
N ALA A 119 0.54 9.72 19.20
CA ALA A 119 1.75 9.10 18.66
C ALA A 119 2.31 9.83 17.44
N ALA A 120 1.44 10.45 16.63
CA ALA A 120 1.83 11.22 15.45
C ALA A 120 2.79 12.39 15.74
N GLN A 121 2.92 12.83 16.98
CA GLN A 121 3.92 13.84 17.38
C GLN A 121 5.35 13.30 17.37
N SER A 122 5.51 11.98 17.53
CA SER A 122 6.81 11.28 17.62
C SER A 122 7.15 10.48 16.36
N ILE A 123 6.32 10.55 15.31
CA ILE A 123 6.53 9.82 14.05
C ILE A 123 6.54 10.85 12.92
N ASP A 124 7.71 11.31 12.55
CA ASP A 124 7.88 12.46 11.63
C ASP A 124 7.40 12.19 10.21
N GLU A 125 7.46 10.94 9.75
CA GLU A 125 7.08 10.53 8.40
C GLU A 125 5.57 10.48 8.16
N VAL A 126 4.77 10.54 9.23
CA VAL A 126 3.30 10.56 9.13
C VAL A 126 2.85 11.87 8.49
N THR A 127 2.13 11.76 7.39
CA THR A 127 1.53 12.89 6.67
C THR A 127 0.01 12.91 6.77
N ALA A 128 -0.61 11.75 7.04
CA ALA A 128 -2.05 11.56 7.09
C ALA A 128 -2.47 10.69 8.28
N ILE A 129 -3.56 11.06 8.92
CA ILE A 129 -4.15 10.33 10.06
C ILE A 129 -5.64 10.17 9.80
N ALA A 130 -6.16 8.96 10.01
CA ALA A 130 -7.58 8.65 9.95
C ALA A 130 -8.05 8.10 11.31
N THR A 131 -9.09 8.69 11.88
CA THR A 131 -9.73 8.22 13.10
C THR A 131 -11.11 7.67 12.80
N ILE A 132 -11.49 6.57 13.42
CA ILE A 132 -12.76 5.88 13.22
C ILE A 132 -13.43 5.75 14.58
N GLY A 133 -14.58 6.38 14.79
CA GLY A 133 -15.33 6.34 16.06
C GLY A 133 -14.47 6.74 17.27
N ALA A 134 -13.53 7.68 17.10
CA ALA A 134 -12.55 8.03 18.13
C ALA A 134 -13.10 9.08 19.10
N PRO A 135 -12.81 8.97 20.40
CA PRO A 135 -13.07 10.03 21.34
C PRO A 135 -12.07 11.18 21.16
N PHE A 136 -12.51 12.39 21.51
CA PHE A 136 -11.64 13.57 21.59
C PHE A 136 -10.61 13.44 22.71
N ASP A 137 -11.02 12.84 23.83
CA ASP A 137 -10.24 12.72 25.06
C ASP A 137 -10.11 11.26 25.48
N ALA A 138 -8.91 10.81 25.81
CA ALA A 138 -8.66 9.48 26.35
C ALA A 138 -9.48 9.22 27.65
N GLN A 139 -9.81 10.26 28.40
CA GLN A 139 -10.67 10.18 29.60
C GLN A 139 -12.06 9.61 29.29
N HIS A 140 -12.49 9.62 28.01
CA HIS A 140 -13.77 9.02 27.61
C HIS A 140 -13.92 7.57 28.05
N VAL A 141 -12.82 6.80 28.11
CA VAL A 141 -12.80 5.42 28.60
C VAL A 141 -13.29 5.33 30.05
N SER A 142 -13.10 6.35 30.87
CA SER A 142 -13.62 6.38 32.25
C SER A 142 -15.12 6.16 32.33
N LYS A 143 -15.88 6.57 31.29
CA LYS A 143 -17.33 6.33 31.22
C LYS A 143 -17.67 4.84 31.13
N GLN A 144 -16.78 4.03 30.52
CA GLN A 144 -16.96 2.58 30.39
C GLN A 144 -16.63 1.85 31.69
N LEU A 145 -15.85 2.47 32.60
CA LEU A 145 -15.51 1.92 33.90
C LEU A 145 -16.65 2.10 34.92
N GLY A 146 -17.57 3.04 34.70
CA GLY A 146 -18.79 3.23 35.48
C GLY A 146 -18.57 3.27 36.98
N SER A 147 -19.31 2.43 37.74
CA SER A 147 -19.19 2.30 39.20
C SER A 147 -17.84 1.74 39.68
N ASP A 148 -17.09 1.03 38.81
CA ASP A 148 -15.80 0.46 39.20
C ASP A 148 -14.71 1.52 39.37
N LEU A 149 -14.90 2.73 38.83
CA LEU A 149 -13.98 3.86 39.04
C LEU A 149 -13.76 4.19 40.49
N GLU A 150 -14.80 4.18 41.32
CA GLU A 150 -14.72 4.45 42.76
C GLU A 150 -13.93 3.34 43.45
N LYS A 151 -14.22 2.09 43.11
CA LYS A 151 -13.49 0.92 43.59
C LYS A 151 -12.00 0.96 43.23
N ILE A 152 -11.66 1.26 41.97
CA ILE A 152 -10.29 1.43 41.49
C ILE A 152 -9.57 2.53 42.31
N SER A 153 -10.27 3.63 42.57
CA SER A 153 -9.70 4.77 43.33
C SER A 153 -9.37 4.42 44.78
N ILE A 154 -10.21 3.60 45.42
CA ILE A 154 -10.10 3.22 46.84
C ILE A 154 -9.16 2.01 47.03
N GLU A 155 -9.37 0.95 46.22
CA GLU A 155 -8.67 -0.34 46.38
C GLU A 155 -7.37 -0.41 45.55
N GLY A 156 -7.14 0.56 44.65
CA GLY A 156 -5.99 0.61 43.74
C GLY A 156 -6.17 -0.17 42.44
N GLU A 157 -7.13 -1.13 42.41
CA GLU A 157 -7.47 -1.92 41.23
C GLU A 157 -8.90 -2.47 41.28
N ALA A 158 -9.49 -2.81 40.14
CA ALA A 158 -10.73 -3.56 40.08
C ALA A 158 -10.76 -4.43 38.79
N GLU A 159 -11.55 -5.52 38.87
CA GLU A 159 -11.91 -6.30 37.70
C GLU A 159 -13.17 -5.66 37.06
N VAL A 160 -13.03 -5.23 35.82
CA VAL A 160 -14.08 -4.52 35.06
C VAL A 160 -14.48 -5.36 33.88
N ASP A 161 -15.78 -5.47 33.62
CA ASP A 161 -16.31 -6.10 32.39
C ASP A 161 -16.33 -5.06 31.27
N LEU A 162 -15.52 -5.29 30.26
CA LEU A 162 -15.45 -4.44 29.05
C LEU A 162 -15.86 -5.29 27.84
N ALA A 163 -17.03 -5.05 27.32
CA ALA A 163 -17.59 -5.75 26.18
C ALA A 163 -17.66 -7.29 26.35
N GLY A 164 -18.05 -7.76 27.55
CA GLY A 164 -18.19 -9.18 27.91
C GLY A 164 -16.87 -9.89 28.24
N ARG A 165 -15.80 -9.15 28.42
CA ARG A 165 -14.48 -9.65 28.82
C ARG A 165 -14.04 -8.96 30.10
N LYS A 166 -13.48 -9.74 31.03
CA LYS A 166 -12.97 -9.22 32.30
C LYS A 166 -11.54 -8.76 32.18
N PHE A 167 -11.30 -7.53 32.59
CA PHE A 167 -9.97 -6.92 32.63
C PHE A 167 -9.69 -6.36 34.01
N LYS A 168 -8.47 -6.54 34.47
CA LYS A 168 -7.99 -5.90 35.70
C LYS A 168 -7.48 -4.51 35.30
N ILE A 169 -8.13 -3.46 35.83
CA ILE A 169 -7.74 -2.06 35.66
C ILE A 169 -7.14 -1.57 36.98
N LYS A 170 -5.93 -1.03 36.92
CA LYS A 170 -5.24 -0.42 38.04
C LYS A 170 -5.42 1.09 38.05
N LYS A 171 -5.28 1.69 39.23
CA LYS A 171 -5.39 3.15 39.44
C LYS A 171 -4.45 3.94 38.51
N GLN A 172 -3.25 3.42 38.24
CA GLN A 172 -2.30 4.05 37.34
C GLN A 172 -2.89 4.35 35.93
N PHE A 173 -3.76 3.46 35.40
CA PHE A 173 -4.43 3.67 34.13
C PHE A 173 -5.38 4.88 34.23
N VAL A 174 -6.16 4.98 35.31
CA VAL A 174 -7.10 6.07 35.53
C VAL A 174 -6.36 7.38 35.75
N ASP A 175 -5.28 7.37 36.51
CA ASP A 175 -4.47 8.56 36.75
C ASP A 175 -3.79 9.04 35.46
N ASP A 176 -3.28 8.12 34.65
CA ASP A 176 -2.64 8.43 33.37
C ASP A 176 -3.63 9.09 32.38
N ILE A 177 -4.81 8.47 32.12
CA ILE A 177 -5.80 9.07 31.21
C ILE A 177 -6.30 10.45 31.69
N ARG A 178 -6.36 10.68 33.01
CA ARG A 178 -6.72 11.98 33.59
C ARG A 178 -5.63 13.03 33.43
N SER A 179 -4.38 12.62 33.35
CA SER A 179 -3.22 13.50 33.16
C SER A 179 -3.06 13.96 31.70
N GLN A 180 -3.73 13.27 30.75
CA GLN A 180 -3.63 13.61 29.33
C GLN A 180 -4.25 14.99 29.06
N ASN A 181 -3.60 15.72 28.17
CA ASN A 181 -4.16 16.94 27.58
C ASN A 181 -4.34 16.73 26.07
N ASN A 182 -5.18 17.57 25.46
CA ASN A 182 -5.52 17.47 24.04
C ASN A 182 -4.86 18.56 23.17
N ASP A 183 -3.89 19.31 23.71
CA ASP A 183 -3.16 20.36 22.99
C ASP A 183 -2.47 19.87 21.71
N HIS A 184 -2.12 18.58 21.68
CA HIS A 184 -1.50 17.95 20.54
C HIS A 184 -2.39 17.98 19.29
N ILE A 185 -3.73 17.99 19.45
CA ILE A 185 -4.69 18.01 18.33
C ILE A 185 -4.58 19.34 17.56
N ALA A 186 -4.55 20.47 18.29
CA ALA A 186 -4.35 21.79 17.67
C ALA A 186 -2.96 21.95 17.01
N LYS A 187 -1.98 21.21 17.50
CA LYS A 187 -0.57 21.23 17.04
C LYS A 187 -0.21 20.12 16.06
N LEU A 188 -1.18 19.33 15.60
CA LEU A 188 -0.97 18.09 14.86
C LEU A 188 -0.15 18.28 13.58
N ARG A 189 -0.36 19.38 12.81
CA ARG A 189 0.33 19.70 11.56
C ARG A 189 0.38 18.55 10.55
N ARG A 190 -0.59 17.65 10.59
CA ARG A 190 -0.81 16.52 9.70
C ARG A 190 -2.24 16.58 9.17
N ALA A 191 -2.49 15.98 8.02
CA ALA A 191 -3.85 15.88 7.52
C ALA A 191 -4.68 14.93 8.40
N LEU A 192 -5.87 15.33 8.80
CA LEU A 192 -6.76 14.54 9.66
C LEU A 192 -8.08 14.23 8.95
N LEU A 193 -8.40 12.93 8.87
CA LEU A 193 -9.72 12.42 8.49
C LEU A 193 -10.43 11.88 9.72
N ILE A 194 -11.63 12.36 9.98
CA ILE A 194 -12.49 11.89 11.06
C ILE A 194 -13.67 11.14 10.43
N LEU A 195 -13.79 9.85 10.72
CA LEU A 195 -14.91 9.01 10.30
C LEU A 195 -15.70 8.62 11.55
N HIS A 196 -16.98 8.98 11.60
CA HIS A 196 -17.80 8.73 12.79
C HIS A 196 -19.27 8.52 12.44
N SER A 197 -19.92 7.61 13.14
CA SER A 197 -21.34 7.35 12.97
C SER A 197 -22.20 8.20 13.91
N PRO A 198 -23.28 8.82 13.44
CA PRO A 198 -24.21 9.56 14.30
C PRO A 198 -25.02 8.64 15.24
N VAL A 199 -25.04 7.33 14.97
CA VAL A 199 -25.72 6.33 15.80
C VAL A 199 -24.76 5.50 16.63
N ASP A 200 -23.47 5.91 16.73
CA ASP A 200 -22.50 5.25 17.59
C ASP A 200 -22.93 5.31 19.06
N ALA A 201 -23.23 4.14 19.62
CA ALA A 201 -23.71 4.01 21.00
C ALA A 201 -22.57 4.00 22.04
N THR A 202 -21.31 3.86 21.59
CA THR A 202 -20.13 3.75 22.47
C THR A 202 -19.41 5.08 22.59
N VAL A 203 -19.15 5.75 21.47
CA VAL A 203 -18.51 7.06 21.41
C VAL A 203 -19.45 8.03 20.69
N ASN A 204 -20.02 8.97 21.44
CA ASN A 204 -20.98 9.92 20.89
C ASN A 204 -20.38 10.77 19.78
N ILE A 205 -21.15 11.05 18.73
CA ILE A 205 -20.76 11.89 17.58
C ILE A 205 -20.21 13.26 17.98
N ALA A 206 -20.62 13.79 19.13
CA ALA A 206 -20.09 15.06 19.68
C ALA A 206 -18.56 15.00 19.93
N GLU A 207 -17.98 13.82 20.09
CA GLU A 207 -16.52 13.69 20.21
C GLU A 207 -15.83 13.97 18.86
N ALA A 208 -16.44 13.57 17.74
CA ALA A 208 -15.96 13.91 16.40
C ALA A 208 -16.06 15.42 16.12
N GLU A 209 -17.12 16.08 16.59
CA GLU A 209 -17.27 17.54 16.51
C GLU A 209 -16.13 18.25 17.26
N LYS A 210 -15.81 17.82 18.49
CA LYS A 210 -14.70 18.38 19.26
C LYS A 210 -13.35 18.19 18.54
N LEU A 211 -13.07 16.98 18.03
CA LEU A 211 -11.89 16.72 17.22
C LEU A 211 -11.82 17.65 16.01
N TYR A 212 -12.94 17.79 15.30
CA TYR A 212 -12.98 18.62 14.10
C TYR A 212 -12.78 20.09 14.41
N VAL A 213 -13.37 20.61 15.49
CA VAL A 213 -13.22 22.02 15.89
C VAL A 213 -11.77 22.32 16.30
N GLU A 214 -11.15 21.46 17.11
CA GLU A 214 -9.81 21.67 17.65
C GLU A 214 -8.71 21.50 16.60
N ALA A 215 -8.83 20.53 15.71
CA ALA A 215 -7.83 20.27 14.68
C ALA A 215 -7.71 21.43 13.69
N LYS A 216 -6.49 21.70 13.22
CA LYS A 216 -6.22 22.66 12.14
C LYS A 216 -6.28 21.99 10.76
N HIS A 217 -6.48 22.78 9.71
CA HIS A 217 -6.44 22.28 8.34
C HIS A 217 -5.05 21.75 7.95
N PRO A 218 -4.96 20.72 7.11
CA PRO A 218 -6.08 20.06 6.43
C PRO A 218 -6.83 19.06 7.32
N LYS A 219 -8.15 19.18 7.38
CA LYS A 219 -9.03 18.29 8.13
C LYS A 219 -10.31 18.00 7.34
N SER A 220 -10.84 16.80 7.50
CA SER A 220 -12.07 16.33 6.85
C SER A 220 -12.91 15.50 7.82
N PHE A 221 -14.23 15.51 7.61
CA PHE A 221 -15.17 14.66 8.33
C PHE A 221 -16.01 13.88 7.34
N ILE A 222 -16.23 12.60 7.64
CA ILE A 222 -17.14 11.71 6.89
C ILE A 222 -18.08 11.06 7.89
N SER A 223 -19.40 11.22 7.68
CA SER A 223 -20.42 10.50 8.42
C SER A 223 -20.48 9.04 7.95
N LEU A 224 -20.53 8.11 8.91
CA LEU A 224 -20.71 6.69 8.65
C LEU A 224 -22.18 6.26 8.78
N ASP A 225 -23.11 7.24 8.78
CA ASP A 225 -24.56 7.10 8.78
C ASP A 225 -25.09 6.07 9.77
N LYS A 226 -25.27 4.80 9.36
CA LYS A 226 -25.89 3.74 10.15
C LYS A 226 -24.90 2.75 10.75
N ALA A 227 -23.60 2.95 10.55
CA ALA A 227 -22.59 2.03 11.05
C ALA A 227 -22.60 1.98 12.58
N ASP A 228 -22.46 0.79 13.15
CA ASP A 228 -22.22 0.65 14.58
C ASP A 228 -20.76 0.97 14.93
N HIS A 229 -20.47 1.11 16.23
CA HIS A 229 -19.13 1.44 16.71
C HIS A 229 -18.04 0.47 16.22
N LEU A 230 -18.37 -0.82 16.10
CA LEU A 230 -17.42 -1.87 15.73
C LEU A 230 -17.35 -2.12 14.22
N LEU A 231 -18.10 -1.39 13.40
CA LEU A 231 -18.24 -1.62 11.96
C LEU A 231 -18.55 -3.09 11.66
N SER A 232 -19.57 -3.61 12.32
CA SER A 232 -19.93 -5.03 12.26
C SER A 232 -20.33 -5.48 10.87
N GLN A 233 -20.92 -4.58 10.07
CA GLN A 233 -21.23 -4.86 8.67
C GLN A 233 -19.96 -4.75 7.82
N ARG A 234 -19.83 -5.65 6.85
CA ARG A 234 -18.65 -5.69 5.97
C ARG A 234 -18.57 -4.45 5.09
N GLU A 235 -19.70 -4.01 4.60
CA GLU A 235 -19.85 -2.86 3.71
C GLU A 235 -19.34 -1.59 4.36
N ASP A 236 -19.57 -1.39 5.66
CA ASP A 236 -19.08 -0.23 6.41
C ASP A 236 -17.54 -0.21 6.47
N SER A 237 -16.93 -1.38 6.72
CA SER A 237 -15.46 -1.51 6.75
C SER A 237 -14.84 -1.25 5.38
N GLU A 238 -15.46 -1.73 4.29
CA GLU A 238 -15.01 -1.53 2.92
C GLU A 238 -15.18 -0.05 2.50
N TYR A 239 -16.29 0.59 2.88
CA TYR A 239 -16.53 2.01 2.66
C TYR A 239 -15.49 2.87 3.39
N VAL A 240 -15.21 2.58 4.65
CA VAL A 240 -14.18 3.28 5.45
C VAL A 240 -12.81 3.18 4.76
N ALA A 241 -12.41 1.99 4.30
CA ALA A 241 -11.14 1.80 3.61
C ALA A 241 -11.06 2.59 2.29
N ALA A 242 -12.15 2.59 1.51
CA ALA A 242 -12.23 3.36 0.27
C ALA A 242 -12.13 4.88 0.52
N CYS A 243 -12.84 5.39 1.54
CA CYS A 243 -12.76 6.79 1.95
C CYS A 243 -11.36 7.19 2.40
N ILE A 244 -10.72 6.37 3.26
CA ILE A 244 -9.35 6.61 3.72
C ILE A 244 -8.40 6.66 2.53
N SER A 245 -8.46 5.68 1.63
CA SER A 245 -7.58 5.61 0.46
C SER A 245 -7.77 6.80 -0.47
N ALA A 246 -9.01 7.15 -0.82
CA ALA A 246 -9.31 8.27 -1.71
C ALA A 246 -8.84 9.62 -1.13
N TRP A 247 -9.06 9.83 0.16
CA TRP A 247 -8.68 11.05 0.86
C TRP A 247 -7.16 11.15 1.06
N ALA A 248 -6.52 10.07 1.56
CA ALA A 248 -5.11 10.06 1.92
C ALA A 248 -4.18 10.31 0.72
N ARG A 249 -4.58 9.91 -0.50
CA ARG A 249 -3.80 10.14 -1.74
C ARG A 249 -3.33 11.58 -1.94
N ARG A 250 -4.03 12.56 -1.41
CA ARG A 250 -3.68 13.97 -1.52
C ARG A 250 -2.53 14.39 -0.60
N PHE A 251 -2.24 13.60 0.41
CA PHE A 251 -1.32 13.92 1.50
C PHE A 251 -0.16 12.94 1.59
N LEU A 252 -0.28 11.79 0.93
CA LEU A 252 0.79 10.82 0.83
C LEU A 252 1.75 11.25 -0.28
N PRO A 253 3.07 11.00 -0.13
CA PRO A 253 4.00 11.14 -1.24
C PRO A 253 3.52 10.33 -2.44
N ASP A 254 3.66 10.86 -3.64
CA ASP A 254 3.41 10.04 -4.84
C ASP A 254 4.35 8.83 -4.81
N ALA A 255 3.79 7.63 -5.04
CA ALA A 255 4.58 6.41 -5.12
C ALA A 255 5.71 6.53 -6.17
N SER A 256 5.50 7.35 -7.21
CA SER A 256 6.52 7.73 -8.18
C SER A 256 7.64 8.59 -7.59
N VAL A 257 7.40 9.35 -6.52
CA VAL A 257 8.39 10.22 -5.88
C VAL A 257 9.26 9.44 -4.88
N ILE A 258 8.69 8.45 -4.20
CA ILE A 258 9.43 7.58 -3.27
C ILE A 258 10.46 6.75 -4.04
N ALA A 259 10.12 6.27 -5.23
CA ALA A 259 11.02 5.59 -6.14
C ALA A 259 12.04 6.52 -6.83
N GLN A 260 11.83 7.83 -6.83
CA GLN A 260 12.70 8.82 -7.50
C GLN A 260 13.75 9.44 -6.59
N SER A 261 13.80 9.15 -5.28
CA SER A 261 14.78 9.76 -4.37
C SER A 261 16.20 9.17 -4.51
N GLU A 262 16.37 8.05 -5.21
CA GLU A 262 17.70 7.51 -5.53
C GLU A 262 18.02 7.74 -7.02
N SER A 263 18.93 8.67 -7.27
CA SER A 263 19.57 9.01 -8.54
C SER A 263 18.70 8.93 -9.81
N LYS A 264 18.28 10.09 -10.36
CA LYS A 264 17.69 10.15 -11.71
C LYS A 264 18.66 9.54 -12.72
N LEU A 265 18.27 8.43 -13.29
CA LEU A 265 18.98 7.87 -14.43
C LEU A 265 18.99 8.89 -15.59
N SER A 266 20.09 8.95 -16.31
CA SER A 266 20.15 9.75 -17.53
C SER A 266 19.18 9.18 -18.57
N LYS A 267 18.57 10.06 -19.37
CA LYS A 267 17.65 9.66 -20.44
C LYS A 267 18.27 8.58 -21.34
N GLY A 268 17.52 7.52 -21.61
CA GLY A 268 17.96 6.40 -22.43
C GLY A 268 18.76 5.34 -21.68
N HIS A 269 18.92 5.47 -20.35
CA HIS A 269 19.50 4.43 -19.52
C HIS A 269 18.38 3.59 -18.85
N VAL A 270 18.65 2.32 -18.71
CA VAL A 270 17.81 1.37 -17.94
C VAL A 270 18.70 0.76 -16.87
N LYS A 271 18.25 0.76 -15.64
CA LYS A 271 18.88 0.11 -14.50
C LYS A 271 18.05 -1.09 -14.09
N ILE A 272 18.69 -2.20 -13.83
CA ILE A 272 18.05 -3.43 -13.34
C ILE A 272 18.70 -3.77 -12.01
N ASP A 273 17.89 -3.83 -10.96
CA ASP A 273 18.32 -4.23 -9.63
C ASP A 273 17.71 -5.60 -9.27
N GLU A 274 18.46 -6.42 -8.56
CA GLU A 274 17.94 -7.66 -8.01
C GLU A 274 17.02 -7.35 -6.84
N ARG A 275 15.73 -7.74 -6.95
CA ARG A 275 14.73 -7.48 -5.92
C ARG A 275 14.70 -8.55 -4.84
N ASN A 276 14.85 -9.79 -5.24
CA ASN A 276 14.92 -10.93 -4.35
C ASN A 276 16.02 -11.88 -4.85
N LYS A 277 16.46 -12.83 -4.05
CA LYS A 277 17.46 -13.85 -4.45
C LYS A 277 16.85 -14.92 -5.38
N HIS A 278 15.83 -14.54 -6.15
CA HIS A 278 15.12 -15.31 -7.18
C HIS A 278 15.13 -14.57 -8.52
N PHE A 279 14.00 -14.53 -9.24
CA PHE A 279 13.92 -13.94 -10.58
C PHE A 279 13.37 -12.52 -10.63
N ALA A 280 12.70 -12.04 -9.55
CA ALA A 280 12.13 -10.68 -9.56
C ALA A 280 13.21 -9.60 -9.62
N ARG A 281 13.04 -8.64 -10.53
CA ARG A 281 13.95 -7.52 -10.79
C ARG A 281 13.17 -6.22 -10.80
N ASP A 282 13.72 -5.19 -10.17
CA ASP A 282 13.26 -3.81 -10.34
C ASP A 282 13.87 -3.25 -11.62
N VAL A 283 13.02 -2.80 -12.53
CA VAL A 283 13.43 -2.17 -13.78
C VAL A 283 13.14 -0.69 -13.69
N GLN A 284 14.15 0.15 -13.85
CA GLN A 284 14.04 1.60 -13.72
C GLN A 284 14.56 2.31 -14.97
N THR A 285 13.81 3.32 -15.43
CA THR A 285 14.26 4.34 -16.39
C THR A 285 14.29 5.71 -15.72
N ASP A 286 14.51 6.76 -16.49
CA ASP A 286 14.46 8.15 -15.98
C ASP A 286 13.09 8.56 -15.40
N ASN A 287 11.98 7.95 -15.86
CA ASN A 287 10.63 8.35 -15.46
C ASN A 287 9.71 7.18 -15.10
N HIS A 288 10.13 5.93 -15.27
CA HIS A 288 9.27 4.77 -15.08
C HIS A 288 9.96 3.70 -14.25
N ILE A 289 9.18 2.99 -13.43
CA ILE A 289 9.61 1.81 -12.68
C ILE A 289 8.56 0.73 -12.84
N TRP A 290 9.02 -0.51 -13.05
CA TRP A 290 8.17 -1.70 -13.08
C TRP A 290 9.00 -2.94 -12.69
N ILE A 291 8.33 -4.08 -12.60
CA ILE A 291 8.98 -5.34 -12.24
C ILE A 291 9.10 -6.22 -13.47
N ALA A 292 10.21 -6.92 -13.57
CA ALA A 292 10.39 -8.08 -14.42
C ALA A 292 10.49 -9.33 -13.54
N ASP A 293 9.85 -10.42 -13.95
CA ASP A 293 9.93 -11.71 -13.24
C ASP A 293 9.74 -12.84 -14.25
N GLU A 294 10.06 -14.07 -13.85
CA GLU A 294 9.77 -15.27 -14.62
C GLU A 294 8.40 -15.84 -14.25
N PRO A 295 7.73 -16.58 -15.16
CA PRO A 295 6.50 -17.29 -14.86
C PRO A 295 6.67 -18.34 -13.76
N ILE A 296 5.59 -18.67 -13.07
CA ILE A 296 5.57 -19.72 -12.03
C ILE A 296 6.09 -21.06 -12.54
N SER A 297 5.84 -21.38 -13.82
CA SER A 297 6.27 -22.63 -14.47
C SER A 297 7.78 -22.83 -14.53
N VAL A 298 8.56 -21.74 -14.47
CA VAL A 298 10.04 -21.79 -14.45
C VAL A 298 10.64 -21.39 -13.10
N GLY A 299 9.80 -21.20 -12.06
CA GLY A 299 10.22 -20.93 -10.69
C GLY A 299 10.14 -19.47 -10.29
N GLY A 300 9.61 -18.58 -11.13
CA GLY A 300 9.28 -17.19 -10.77
C GLY A 300 7.99 -17.08 -9.98
N HIS A 301 7.55 -15.86 -9.76
CA HIS A 301 6.30 -15.53 -9.05
C HIS A 301 5.27 -14.81 -9.93
N ASP A 302 5.59 -14.64 -11.23
CA ASP A 302 4.71 -13.95 -12.21
C ASP A 302 4.32 -12.53 -11.74
N LEU A 303 5.30 -11.80 -11.20
CA LEU A 303 5.11 -10.44 -10.65
C LEU A 303 5.17 -9.34 -11.73
N GLY A 304 5.65 -9.67 -12.91
CA GLY A 304 5.76 -8.77 -14.04
C GLY A 304 6.13 -9.52 -15.31
N PRO A 305 6.20 -8.82 -16.47
CA PRO A 305 6.56 -9.44 -17.74
C PRO A 305 7.93 -10.13 -17.69
N ASP A 306 8.06 -11.26 -18.38
CA ASP A 306 9.33 -11.95 -18.53
C ASP A 306 10.29 -11.19 -19.47
N PRO A 307 11.59 -11.58 -19.55
CA PRO A 307 12.55 -10.89 -20.40
C PRO A 307 12.19 -10.88 -21.90
N TYR A 308 11.60 -11.98 -22.43
CA TYR A 308 11.15 -12.03 -23.81
C TYR A 308 9.90 -11.20 -24.05
N GLU A 309 8.97 -11.17 -23.11
CA GLU A 309 7.80 -10.28 -23.17
C GLU A 309 8.21 -8.81 -23.22
N HIS A 310 9.24 -8.39 -22.47
CA HIS A 310 9.81 -7.04 -22.56
C HIS A 310 10.38 -6.74 -23.95
N LEU A 311 11.11 -7.68 -24.55
CA LEU A 311 11.66 -7.55 -25.89
C LEU A 311 10.55 -7.39 -26.94
N LEU A 312 9.54 -8.25 -26.88
CA LEU A 312 8.39 -8.22 -27.78
C LEU A 312 7.56 -6.94 -27.59
N ALA A 313 7.34 -6.50 -26.35
CA ALA A 313 6.64 -5.28 -26.04
C ALA A 313 7.37 -4.04 -26.63
N GLY A 314 8.70 -4.00 -26.49
CA GLY A 314 9.52 -2.95 -27.11
C GLY A 314 9.41 -2.89 -28.61
N LEU A 315 9.48 -4.05 -29.27
CA LEU A 315 9.31 -4.18 -30.72
C LEU A 315 7.89 -3.77 -31.17
N GLY A 316 6.85 -4.32 -30.53
CA GLY A 316 5.45 -4.07 -30.89
C GLY A 316 5.07 -2.61 -30.69
N ALA A 317 5.49 -2.00 -29.58
CA ALA A 317 5.26 -0.56 -29.34
C ALA A 317 5.92 0.31 -30.41
N CYS A 318 7.19 -0.01 -30.78
CA CYS A 318 7.91 0.72 -31.81
C CYS A 318 7.22 0.63 -33.17
N ILE A 319 6.76 -0.56 -33.57
CA ILE A 319 6.02 -0.78 -34.82
C ILE A 319 4.73 0.06 -34.82
N SER A 320 3.89 -0.08 -33.79
CA SER A 320 2.62 0.63 -33.70
C SER A 320 2.79 2.15 -33.74
N MET A 321 3.76 2.69 -32.98
CA MET A 321 4.08 4.12 -32.97
C MET A 321 4.58 4.62 -34.34
N THR A 322 5.44 3.83 -35.00
CA THR A 322 5.97 4.17 -36.35
C THR A 322 4.87 4.21 -37.38
N LEU A 323 3.94 3.26 -37.38
CA LEU A 323 2.79 3.23 -38.24
C LEU A 323 1.85 4.43 -38.02
N ARG A 324 1.59 4.77 -36.76
CA ARG A 324 0.78 5.93 -36.38
C ARG A 324 1.41 7.23 -36.85
N MET A 325 2.74 7.39 -36.62
CA MET A 325 3.47 8.58 -37.10
C MET A 325 3.41 8.72 -38.62
N TYR A 326 3.58 7.64 -39.38
CA TYR A 326 3.50 7.64 -40.82
C TYR A 326 2.07 7.98 -41.30
N ALA A 327 1.05 7.35 -40.74
CA ALA A 327 -0.35 7.60 -41.07
C ALA A 327 -0.73 9.06 -40.83
N ASN A 328 -0.34 9.64 -39.71
CA ASN A 328 -0.58 11.05 -39.40
C ASN A 328 0.15 11.97 -40.36
N HIS A 329 1.41 11.68 -40.70
CA HIS A 329 2.18 12.47 -41.66
C HIS A 329 1.57 12.46 -43.09
N LYS A 330 0.94 11.35 -43.48
CA LYS A 330 0.31 11.14 -44.77
C LYS A 330 -1.19 11.41 -44.78
N ASN A 331 -1.76 11.83 -43.65
CA ASN A 331 -3.20 12.03 -43.47
C ASN A 331 -4.04 10.81 -43.90
N LEU A 332 -3.60 9.60 -43.54
CA LEU A 332 -4.33 8.36 -43.82
C LEU A 332 -5.48 8.19 -42.81
N ALA A 333 -6.60 7.65 -43.26
CA ALA A 333 -7.75 7.32 -42.42
C ALA A 333 -7.50 5.97 -41.67
N LEU A 334 -6.50 5.96 -40.82
CA LEU A 334 -6.12 4.82 -39.99
C LEU A 334 -6.68 5.05 -38.55
N ASP A 335 -7.73 4.30 -38.19
CA ASP A 335 -8.44 4.46 -36.91
C ASP A 335 -7.67 3.76 -35.78
N ASP A 336 -7.29 2.49 -35.96
CA ASP A 336 -6.67 1.68 -34.94
C ASP A 336 -5.57 0.77 -35.52
N ILE A 337 -4.59 0.42 -34.63
CA ILE A 337 -3.45 -0.44 -34.96
C ILE A 337 -3.31 -1.46 -33.83
N GLU A 338 -3.43 -2.73 -34.14
CA GLU A 338 -3.15 -3.82 -33.25
C GLU A 338 -1.91 -4.58 -33.73
N VAL A 339 -0.96 -4.84 -32.84
CA VAL A 339 0.26 -5.61 -33.13
C VAL A 339 0.36 -6.73 -32.11
N GLN A 340 0.26 -7.96 -32.58
CA GLN A 340 0.48 -9.15 -31.78
C GLN A 340 1.81 -9.77 -32.16
N LEU A 341 2.62 -10.14 -31.18
CA LEU A 341 3.92 -10.77 -31.41
C LEU A 341 4.01 -12.08 -30.64
N ASN A 342 4.72 -13.02 -31.23
CA ASN A 342 5.04 -14.30 -30.61
C ASN A 342 6.51 -14.61 -30.87
N HIS A 343 7.20 -15.16 -29.86
CA HIS A 343 8.55 -15.67 -29.98
C HIS A 343 8.53 -17.17 -29.83
N GLN A 344 9.23 -17.88 -30.72
CA GLN A 344 9.40 -19.33 -30.67
C GLN A 344 10.78 -19.71 -31.14
N ARG A 345 11.28 -20.84 -30.65
CA ARG A 345 12.49 -21.49 -31.15
C ARG A 345 12.14 -22.58 -32.12
N SER A 346 12.64 -22.47 -33.36
CA SER A 346 12.48 -23.46 -34.40
C SER A 346 13.80 -24.16 -34.68
N HIS A 347 13.76 -25.40 -35.17
CA HIS A 347 14.96 -26.06 -35.71
C HIS A 347 15.39 -25.34 -37.00
N ALA A 348 16.69 -25.11 -37.17
CA ALA A 348 17.23 -24.41 -38.34
C ALA A 348 16.91 -25.13 -39.66
N GLU A 349 16.68 -26.46 -39.63
CA GLU A 349 16.28 -27.28 -40.78
C GLU A 349 14.84 -27.00 -41.24
N ASP A 350 13.99 -26.45 -40.35
CA ASP A 350 12.59 -26.12 -40.64
C ASP A 350 12.40 -24.64 -41.06
N CYS A 351 13.48 -23.87 -41.12
CA CYS A 351 13.47 -22.43 -41.43
C CYS A 351 13.95 -22.22 -42.88
N GLU A 352 13.04 -21.88 -43.81
CA GLU A 352 13.31 -21.76 -45.26
C GLU A 352 14.35 -20.67 -45.63
N ASP A 353 14.55 -19.63 -44.76
CA ASP A 353 15.40 -18.45 -45.03
C ASP A 353 16.56 -18.29 -44.04
N CYS A 354 16.93 -19.31 -43.24
CA CYS A 354 17.91 -19.18 -42.16
C CYS A 354 19.31 -19.63 -42.55
N GLU A 355 20.28 -18.74 -42.67
CA GLU A 355 21.71 -19.01 -42.85
C GLU A 355 22.47 -19.31 -41.53
N SER A 356 21.78 -19.73 -40.47
CA SER A 356 22.35 -19.89 -39.13
C SER A 356 23.20 -21.15 -39.03
N LYS A 357 24.41 -21.06 -38.38
CA LYS A 357 25.25 -22.20 -38.00
C LYS A 357 24.76 -22.90 -36.72
N SER A 358 23.72 -22.42 -36.06
CA SER A 358 23.15 -23.05 -34.85
C SER A 358 22.03 -24.02 -35.22
N LYS A 359 21.83 -25.04 -34.37
CA LYS A 359 20.73 -26.04 -34.54
C LYS A 359 19.34 -25.42 -34.38
N PHE A 360 19.25 -24.25 -33.77
CA PHE A 360 17.99 -23.56 -33.47
C PHE A 360 18.09 -22.11 -33.90
N VAL A 361 16.97 -21.56 -34.36
CA VAL A 361 16.77 -20.15 -34.73
C VAL A 361 15.62 -19.61 -33.92
N ASP A 362 15.82 -18.41 -33.38
CA ASP A 362 14.76 -17.67 -32.69
C ASP A 362 13.91 -16.94 -33.76
N VAL A 363 12.60 -17.22 -33.79
CA VAL A 363 11.65 -16.65 -34.74
C VAL A 363 10.68 -15.75 -33.98
N ILE A 364 10.54 -14.52 -34.45
CA ILE A 364 9.51 -13.58 -33.93
C ILE A 364 8.46 -13.38 -35.03
N GLU A 365 7.28 -13.91 -34.80
CA GLU A 365 6.11 -13.67 -35.66
C GLU A 365 5.40 -12.38 -35.26
N ARG A 366 4.94 -11.62 -36.27
CA ARG A 366 4.23 -10.35 -36.09
C ARG A 366 2.92 -10.36 -36.86
N ASN A 367 1.81 -10.25 -36.16
CA ASN A 367 0.48 -10.09 -36.75
C ASN A 367 0.01 -8.64 -36.56
N ILE A 368 -0.17 -7.91 -37.66
CA ILE A 368 -0.54 -6.48 -37.63
C ILE A 368 -1.94 -6.33 -38.21
N THR A 369 -2.86 -5.80 -37.42
CA THR A 369 -4.23 -5.47 -37.83
C THR A 369 -4.37 -3.96 -37.94
N LEU A 370 -4.75 -3.50 -39.14
CA LEU A 370 -4.98 -2.08 -39.45
C LEU A 370 -6.49 -1.85 -39.66
N LYS A 371 -7.12 -1.04 -38.80
CA LYS A 371 -8.52 -0.64 -38.94
C LYS A 371 -8.61 0.79 -39.49
N GLY A 372 -9.58 1.03 -40.37
CA GLY A 372 -9.79 2.33 -40.98
C GLY A 372 -10.12 2.21 -42.49
N ASP A 373 -10.53 3.32 -43.09
CA ASP A 373 -10.83 3.42 -44.52
C ASP A 373 -9.54 3.61 -45.32
N LEU A 374 -8.85 2.48 -45.54
CA LEU A 374 -7.54 2.41 -46.19
C LEU A 374 -7.66 1.63 -47.51
N THR A 375 -7.10 2.14 -48.59
CA THR A 375 -6.92 1.41 -49.83
C THR A 375 -5.87 0.30 -49.67
N ASP A 376 -5.91 -0.72 -50.56
CA ASP A 376 -4.93 -1.81 -50.57
C ASP A 376 -3.48 -1.31 -50.73
N ALA A 377 -3.27 -0.30 -51.54
CA ALA A 377 -1.97 0.34 -51.70
C ALA A 377 -1.46 1.00 -50.41
N GLN A 378 -2.36 1.65 -49.64
CA GLN A 378 -2.02 2.24 -48.36
C GLN A 378 -1.71 1.17 -47.31
N ARG A 379 -2.50 0.09 -47.27
CA ARG A 379 -2.25 -1.05 -46.39
C ARG A 379 -0.89 -1.69 -46.69
N LYS A 380 -0.61 -1.99 -47.97
CA LYS A 380 0.71 -2.52 -48.35
C LYS A 380 1.84 -1.59 -47.94
N ARG A 381 1.68 -0.29 -48.15
CA ARG A 381 2.71 0.68 -47.76
C ARG A 381 2.91 0.75 -46.25
N LEU A 382 1.87 0.66 -45.46
CA LEU A 382 1.97 0.59 -43.99
C LEU A 382 2.74 -0.65 -43.56
N MET A 383 2.53 -1.81 -44.15
CA MET A 383 3.31 -3.02 -43.85
C MET A 383 4.80 -2.85 -44.14
N GLU A 384 5.16 -2.22 -45.29
CA GLU A 384 6.55 -1.87 -45.59
C GLU A 384 7.17 -0.87 -44.58
N ILE A 385 6.35 -0.01 -43.97
CA ILE A 385 6.78 0.93 -42.96
C ILE A 385 6.98 0.19 -41.60
N ALA A 386 6.19 -0.81 -41.28
CA ALA A 386 6.35 -1.63 -40.12
C ALA A 386 7.76 -2.26 -40.03
N ASP A 387 8.33 -2.65 -41.17
CA ASP A 387 9.68 -3.23 -41.27
C ASP A 387 10.81 -2.19 -41.05
N ARG A 388 10.46 -0.91 -41.03
CA ARG A 388 11.41 0.20 -40.87
C ARG A 388 11.41 0.80 -39.47
N CYS A 389 10.75 0.18 -38.50
CA CYS A 389 10.79 0.71 -37.15
C CYS A 389 12.21 0.59 -36.57
N PRO A 390 12.70 1.58 -35.80
CA PRO A 390 14.08 1.59 -35.29
C PRO A 390 14.48 0.35 -34.49
N VAL A 391 13.57 -0.18 -33.65
CA VAL A 391 13.85 -1.39 -32.85
C VAL A 391 14.01 -2.60 -33.74
N HIS A 392 13.15 -2.78 -34.76
CA HIS A 392 13.27 -3.85 -35.74
C HIS A 392 14.65 -3.82 -36.43
N LEU A 393 15.03 -2.65 -36.99
CA LEU A 393 16.32 -2.48 -37.63
C LEU A 393 17.51 -2.74 -36.66
N THR A 394 17.38 -2.38 -35.40
CA THR A 394 18.41 -2.67 -34.39
C THR A 394 18.55 -4.17 -34.17
N MET A 395 17.45 -4.92 -34.11
CA MET A 395 17.48 -6.39 -33.92
C MET A 395 18.10 -7.11 -35.13
N GLU A 396 17.76 -6.70 -36.35
CA GLU A 396 18.32 -7.29 -37.58
C GLU A 396 19.84 -7.00 -37.77
N ASN A 397 20.30 -5.85 -37.31
CA ASN A 397 21.69 -5.42 -37.52
C ASN A 397 22.70 -5.95 -36.51
N ASN A 398 22.36 -6.98 -35.70
CA ASN A 398 23.25 -7.60 -34.73
C ASN A 398 24.00 -6.57 -33.84
N PRO A 399 23.34 -5.88 -32.92
CA PRO A 399 23.93 -4.82 -32.12
C PRO A 399 25.12 -5.35 -31.31
N LYS A 400 26.21 -4.57 -31.24
CA LYS A 400 27.38 -4.88 -30.44
C LYS A 400 27.08 -4.68 -28.95
N ILE A 401 27.09 -5.76 -28.18
CA ILE A 401 26.96 -5.72 -26.72
C ILE A 401 28.37 -5.59 -26.10
N VAL A 402 28.57 -4.60 -25.25
CA VAL A 402 29.83 -4.36 -24.53
C VAL A 402 29.59 -4.49 -23.04
N THR A 403 30.21 -5.46 -22.40
CA THR A 403 30.10 -5.69 -20.94
C THR A 403 31.32 -5.11 -20.23
N LYS A 404 31.09 -4.42 -19.10
CA LYS A 404 32.12 -3.93 -18.17
C LYS A 404 31.68 -4.25 -16.74
N GLU A 405 32.60 -4.72 -15.92
CA GLU A 405 32.45 -4.76 -14.47
C GLU A 405 32.84 -3.39 -13.90
N VAL A 406 32.05 -2.85 -12.98
CA VAL A 406 32.24 -1.54 -12.34
C VAL A 406 32.24 -1.65 -10.82
#